data_01fc3e5cab5e1106f3d621ac831e4402
#
_entry.id   01fc3e5cab5e1106f3d621ac831e4402
#
_cell.length_a   1.000
_cell.length_b   1.000
_cell.length_c   1.000
_cell.angle_alpha   90.00
_cell.angle_beta   90.00
_cell.angle_gamma   90.00
#
_symmetry.space_group_name_H-M   'P 1'
#
loop_
_entity.id
_entity.type
_entity.pdbx_description
1 polymer ?
#
loop_
_entity_poly.entity_id
_entity_poly.type
_entity_poly.pdbx_seq_one_letter_code
_entity_poly.pdbx_strand_id
1 'polypeptide(L)'
;YTSINPALYEHGEINLLIFSGLTAHDGDNNIVPALAKDWSFDTETNTYTFHLRDDVTWHDGEPFTSADVKFTLEAIMDPNNASEIASNYEDITAIETPDDTTVTITLKAPNVAMLDYLTVGILPRHLLEGKDLITDSFNQNPVGTGPYKLTAWDQGQSITLEKNPDYYGGEPNIDKIIFKIVVDEKTRALQLQSGELDLAQ
;
A
#
# COMPACT_ATOMS: atom_id res chain seq x y z
N TYR A 1 13.13 -2.85 10.15
CA TYR A 1 11.72 -2.40 10.25
C TYR A 1 11.22 -2.58 11.67
N THR A 2 10.46 -1.62 12.17
CA THR A 2 9.77 -1.66 13.47
C THR A 2 8.25 -1.58 13.28
N SER A 3 7.80 -1.13 12.13
CA SER A 3 6.41 -0.89 11.75
C SER A 3 6.24 -1.09 10.25
N ILE A 4 5.11 -1.60 9.81
CA ILE A 4 4.69 -1.68 8.41
C ILE A 4 3.31 -1.05 8.32
N ASN A 5 3.24 0.21 7.86
CA ASN A 5 2.01 0.96 7.67
C ASN A 5 2.21 1.97 6.53
N PRO A 6 1.61 1.75 5.36
CA PRO A 6 1.86 2.58 4.18
C PRO A 6 1.36 4.02 4.32
N ALA A 7 0.38 4.29 5.17
CA ALA A 7 -0.12 5.64 5.41
C ALA A 7 0.77 6.47 6.34
N LEU A 8 1.62 5.84 7.14
CA LEU A 8 2.49 6.53 8.11
C LEU A 8 3.94 6.59 7.67
N TYR A 9 4.46 5.49 7.08
CA TYR A 9 5.89 5.31 6.83
C TYR A 9 6.17 4.92 5.38
N GLU A 10 7.24 5.48 4.82
CA GLU A 10 7.72 5.14 3.49
C GLU A 10 8.64 3.90 3.55
N HIS A 11 8.06 2.70 3.50
CA HIS A 11 8.78 1.41 3.44
C HIS A 11 8.49 0.69 2.12
N GLY A 12 9.08 1.19 1.02
CA GLY A 12 8.68 0.85 -0.35
C GLY A 12 8.53 -0.64 -0.65
N GLU A 13 9.53 -1.46 -0.41
CA GLU A 13 9.56 -2.85 -0.90
C GLU A 13 8.53 -3.76 -0.23
N ILE A 14 8.45 -3.72 1.10
CA ILE A 14 7.50 -4.56 1.85
C ILE A 14 6.08 -4.07 1.66
N ASN A 15 5.87 -2.74 1.65
CA ASN A 15 4.56 -2.15 1.43
C ASN A 15 3.97 -2.59 0.08
N LEU A 16 4.75 -2.59 -1.00
CA LEU A 16 4.31 -3.02 -2.34
C LEU A 16 3.94 -4.51 -2.42
N LEU A 17 4.46 -5.34 -1.54
CA LEU A 17 4.13 -6.77 -1.50
C LEU A 17 2.87 -7.05 -0.68
N ILE A 18 2.62 -6.29 0.38
CA ILE A 18 1.48 -6.51 1.28
C ILE A 18 0.26 -5.70 0.87
N PHE A 19 0.46 -4.48 0.37
CA PHE A 19 -0.62 -3.54 0.03
C PHE A 19 -0.65 -3.23 -1.47
N SER A 20 -1.81 -2.80 -1.94
CA SER A 20 -1.98 -2.23 -3.27
C SER A 20 -2.49 -0.79 -3.16
N GLY A 21 -2.07 0.08 -4.09
CA GLY A 21 -2.59 1.43 -4.26
C GLY A 21 -3.76 1.48 -5.24
N LEU A 22 -4.31 2.67 -5.46
CA LEU A 22 -5.28 2.89 -6.56
C LEU A 22 -4.62 2.68 -7.91
N THR A 23 -3.40 3.15 -8.05
CA THR A 23 -2.51 3.03 -9.20
C THR A 23 -1.27 2.23 -8.81
N ALA A 24 -0.50 1.81 -9.79
CA ALA A 24 0.80 1.16 -9.60
C ALA A 24 1.76 1.61 -10.70
N HIS A 25 3.05 1.28 -10.57
CA HIS A 25 4.03 1.41 -11.65
C HIS A 25 4.25 0.06 -12.33
N ASP A 26 4.34 0.08 -13.66
CA ASP A 26 4.80 -1.07 -14.43
C ASP A 26 6.35 -1.16 -14.46
N GLY A 27 6.88 -2.17 -15.16
CA GLY A 27 8.33 -2.38 -15.29
C GLY A 27 9.07 -1.25 -16.03
N ASP A 28 8.37 -0.40 -16.76
CA ASP A 28 8.89 0.77 -17.47
C ASP A 28 8.62 2.07 -16.70
N ASN A 29 8.16 1.97 -15.47
CA ASN A 29 7.80 3.09 -14.58
C ASN A 29 6.64 3.96 -15.08
N ASN A 30 5.72 3.39 -15.87
CA ASN A 30 4.47 4.07 -16.23
C ASN A 30 3.41 3.80 -15.15
N ILE A 31 2.54 4.79 -14.93
CA ILE A 31 1.36 4.63 -14.08
C ILE A 31 0.35 3.73 -14.78
N VAL A 32 -0.07 2.68 -14.09
CA VAL A 32 -1.04 1.68 -14.55
C VAL A 32 -2.15 1.48 -13.52
N PRO A 33 -3.33 0.96 -13.94
CA PRO A 33 -4.39 0.55 -13.04
C PRO A 33 -3.95 -0.51 -12.01
N ALA A 34 -4.45 -0.37 -10.77
CA ALA A 34 -4.27 -1.36 -9.71
C ALA A 34 -5.61 -1.63 -9.00
N LEU A 35 -5.86 -1.08 -7.80
CA LEU A 35 -7.20 -1.18 -7.17
C LEU A 35 -8.27 -0.37 -7.93
N ALA A 36 -7.87 0.70 -8.63
CA ALA A 36 -8.71 1.34 -9.62
C ALA A 36 -8.57 0.61 -10.97
N LYS A 37 -9.70 0.30 -11.63
CA LYS A 37 -9.74 -0.26 -13.00
C LYS A 37 -9.35 0.80 -14.03
N ASP A 38 -9.82 2.02 -13.80
CA ASP A 38 -9.60 3.21 -14.62
C ASP A 38 -9.84 4.48 -13.81
N TRP A 39 -9.53 5.62 -14.42
CA TRP A 39 -9.83 6.94 -13.88
C TRP A 39 -10.01 7.97 -14.99
N SER A 40 -10.68 9.06 -14.65
CA SER A 40 -10.79 10.26 -15.46
C SER A 40 -10.46 11.50 -14.66
N PHE A 41 -10.05 12.57 -15.33
CA PHE A 41 -9.79 13.87 -14.71
C PHE A 41 -10.62 14.96 -15.38
N ASP A 42 -11.46 15.62 -14.60
CA ASP A 42 -12.21 16.80 -15.01
C ASP A 42 -11.37 18.06 -14.73
N THR A 43 -10.95 18.74 -15.79
CA THR A 43 -10.13 19.94 -15.71
C THR A 43 -10.90 21.19 -15.25
N GLU A 44 -12.24 21.19 -15.35
CA GLU A 44 -13.06 22.32 -14.91
C GLU A 44 -13.21 22.33 -13.38
N THR A 45 -13.33 21.15 -12.79
CA THR A 45 -13.51 20.97 -11.34
C THR A 45 -12.24 20.53 -10.63
N ASN A 46 -11.17 20.23 -11.36
CA ASN A 46 -9.92 19.61 -10.86
C ASN A 46 -10.18 18.30 -10.09
N THR A 47 -11.11 17.48 -10.59
CA THR A 47 -11.56 16.27 -9.90
C THR A 47 -11.15 15.02 -10.66
N TYR A 48 -10.45 14.12 -9.98
CA TYR A 48 -10.28 12.74 -10.41
C TYR A 48 -11.51 11.93 -10.01
N THR A 49 -11.98 11.08 -10.92
CA THR A 49 -12.96 10.02 -10.64
C THR A 49 -12.31 8.68 -10.89
N PHE A 50 -12.22 7.82 -9.86
CA PHE A 50 -11.68 6.48 -9.94
C PHE A 50 -12.80 5.46 -9.87
N HIS A 51 -12.79 4.48 -10.78
CA HIS A 51 -13.66 3.31 -10.72
C HIS A 51 -12.86 2.13 -10.16
N LEU A 52 -13.28 1.65 -9.00
CA LEU A 52 -12.59 0.61 -8.26
C LEU A 52 -12.93 -0.79 -8.77
N ARG A 53 -12.04 -1.74 -8.50
CA ARG A 53 -12.31 -3.17 -8.67
C ARG A 53 -13.34 -3.61 -7.63
N ASP A 54 -14.18 -4.57 -8.03
CA ASP A 54 -15.24 -5.21 -7.23
C ASP A 54 -14.93 -6.69 -6.93
N ASP A 55 -13.74 -7.14 -7.35
CA ASP A 55 -13.23 -8.50 -7.20
C ASP A 55 -12.03 -8.59 -6.23
N VAL A 56 -11.83 -7.57 -5.40
CA VAL A 56 -10.71 -7.50 -4.44
C VAL A 56 -11.20 -7.80 -3.04
N THR A 57 -10.48 -8.68 -2.36
CA THR A 57 -10.64 -8.94 -0.92
C THR A 57 -9.34 -8.63 -0.17
N TRP A 58 -9.49 -8.21 1.08
CA TRP A 58 -8.39 -8.11 2.03
C TRP A 58 -7.82 -9.50 2.35
N HIS A 59 -6.61 -9.57 2.88
CA HIS A 59 -5.98 -10.84 3.28
C HIS A 59 -6.78 -11.65 4.31
N ASP A 60 -7.69 -11.02 5.04
CA ASP A 60 -8.61 -11.63 6.01
C ASP A 60 -9.97 -12.02 5.40
N GLY A 61 -10.19 -11.72 4.12
CA GLY A 61 -11.37 -12.10 3.37
C GLY A 61 -12.48 -11.05 3.29
N GLU A 62 -12.37 -9.92 3.99
CA GLU A 62 -13.32 -8.81 3.89
C GLU A 62 -13.22 -8.12 2.51
N PRO A 63 -14.34 -7.60 1.95
CA PRO A 63 -14.33 -6.91 0.67
C PRO A 63 -13.62 -5.55 0.77
N PHE A 64 -12.86 -5.20 -0.28
CA PHE A 64 -12.31 -3.86 -0.47
C PHE A 64 -13.39 -2.92 -1.03
N THR A 65 -13.47 -1.68 -0.52
CA THR A 65 -14.45 -0.67 -0.95
C THR A 65 -13.83 0.73 -1.04
N SER A 66 -14.57 1.66 -1.62
CA SER A 66 -14.23 3.09 -1.68
C SER A 66 -14.04 3.73 -0.31
N ALA A 67 -14.72 3.21 0.71
CA ALA A 67 -14.58 3.69 2.09
C ALA A 67 -13.18 3.46 2.66
N ASP A 68 -12.47 2.40 2.24
CA ASP A 68 -11.09 2.13 2.64
C ASP A 68 -10.13 3.16 2.03
N VAL A 69 -10.37 3.56 0.77
CA VAL A 69 -9.59 4.59 0.09
C VAL A 69 -9.73 5.93 0.82
N LYS A 70 -10.98 6.34 1.07
CA LYS A 70 -11.25 7.58 1.81
C LYS A 70 -10.60 7.57 3.19
N PHE A 71 -10.79 6.49 3.94
CA PHE A 71 -10.16 6.31 5.26
C PHE A 71 -8.65 6.47 5.20
N THR A 72 -7.99 5.84 4.23
CA THR A 72 -6.52 5.90 4.09
C THR A 72 -6.03 7.31 3.82
N LEU A 73 -6.63 8.00 2.86
CA LEU A 73 -6.22 9.37 2.50
C LEU A 73 -6.49 10.35 3.64
N GLU A 74 -7.64 10.24 4.32
CA GLU A 74 -7.92 11.03 5.52
C GLU A 74 -6.93 10.75 6.65
N ALA A 75 -6.54 9.48 6.85
CA ALA A 75 -5.54 9.09 7.84
C ALA A 75 -4.15 9.67 7.54
N ILE A 76 -3.72 9.72 6.27
CA ILE A 76 -2.46 10.34 5.85
C ILE A 76 -2.49 11.85 6.12
N MET A 77 -3.61 12.51 5.83
CA MET A 77 -3.75 13.97 5.98
C MET A 77 -4.02 14.41 7.43
N ASP A 78 -4.38 13.50 8.33
CA ASP A 78 -4.60 13.84 9.74
C ASP A 78 -3.26 14.16 10.43
N PRO A 79 -3.06 15.41 10.92
CA PRO A 79 -1.81 15.81 11.57
C PRO A 79 -1.53 15.02 12.85
N ASN A 80 -2.55 14.40 13.49
CA ASN A 80 -2.36 13.57 14.67
C ASN A 80 -1.63 12.26 14.37
N ASN A 81 -1.67 11.79 13.13
CA ASN A 81 -1.00 10.57 12.70
C ASN A 81 0.47 10.79 12.32
N ALA A 82 0.92 12.05 12.21
CA ALA A 82 2.29 12.41 11.89
C ALA A 82 2.87 11.66 10.67
N SER A 83 2.05 11.48 9.62
CA SER A 83 2.44 10.77 8.41
C SER A 83 3.62 11.45 7.72
N GLU A 84 4.67 10.68 7.38
CA GLU A 84 5.85 11.17 6.66
C GLU A 84 5.53 11.65 5.25
N ILE A 85 4.42 11.16 4.67
CA ILE A 85 4.00 11.47 3.30
C ILE A 85 2.84 12.45 3.20
N ALA A 86 2.37 13.02 4.32
CA ALA A 86 1.21 13.92 4.37
C ALA A 86 1.31 15.09 3.38
N SER A 87 2.52 15.64 3.18
CA SER A 87 2.76 16.77 2.28
C SER A 87 2.40 16.49 0.82
N ASN A 88 2.41 15.23 0.39
CA ASN A 88 2.06 14.84 -0.98
C ASN A 88 0.55 14.99 -1.27
N TYR A 89 -0.27 15.07 -0.23
CA TYR A 89 -1.74 15.08 -0.31
C TYR A 89 -2.37 16.42 0.08
N GLU A 90 -1.57 17.44 0.37
CA GLU A 90 -2.05 18.78 0.78
C GLU A 90 -2.95 19.47 -0.25
N ASP A 91 -2.85 19.07 -1.53
CA ASP A 91 -3.69 19.61 -2.60
C ASP A 91 -5.09 19.02 -2.62
N ILE A 92 -5.36 17.96 -1.89
CA ILE A 92 -6.71 17.36 -1.82
C ILE A 92 -7.61 18.26 -0.99
N THR A 93 -8.76 18.63 -1.55
CA THR A 93 -9.79 19.46 -0.90
C THR A 93 -11.05 18.70 -0.53
N ALA A 94 -11.36 17.62 -1.27
CA ALA A 94 -12.49 16.76 -0.97
C ALA A 94 -12.24 15.34 -1.45
N ILE A 95 -12.77 14.37 -0.69
CA ILE A 95 -12.80 12.94 -1.06
C ILE A 95 -14.22 12.45 -0.84
N GLU A 96 -14.88 12.02 -1.91
CA GLU A 96 -16.24 11.52 -1.85
C GLU A 96 -16.31 10.07 -2.34
N THR A 97 -17.18 9.30 -1.73
CA THR A 97 -17.44 7.88 -2.05
C THR A 97 -18.92 7.69 -2.31
N PRO A 98 -19.39 8.04 -3.52
CA PRO A 98 -20.82 8.00 -3.85
C PRO A 98 -21.41 6.59 -3.80
N ASP A 99 -20.58 5.58 -4.00
CA ASP A 99 -20.90 4.15 -3.87
C ASP A 99 -19.64 3.35 -3.51
N ASP A 100 -19.76 2.04 -3.29
CA ASP A 100 -18.66 1.16 -2.85
C ASP A 100 -17.52 1.01 -3.87
N THR A 101 -17.74 1.38 -5.12
CA THR A 101 -16.78 1.19 -6.23
C THR A 101 -16.36 2.50 -6.90
N THR A 102 -16.77 3.65 -6.39
CA THR A 102 -16.42 4.96 -6.95
C THR A 102 -15.81 5.86 -5.90
N VAL A 103 -14.66 6.47 -6.23
CA VAL A 103 -14.02 7.51 -5.42
C VAL A 103 -13.79 8.75 -6.28
N THR A 104 -14.17 9.92 -5.76
CA THR A 104 -13.81 11.19 -6.37
C THR A 104 -12.85 11.95 -5.46
N ILE A 105 -11.78 12.49 -6.06
CA ILE A 105 -10.75 13.27 -5.35
C ILE A 105 -10.64 14.64 -6.03
N THR A 106 -11.04 15.68 -5.32
CA THR A 106 -10.97 17.05 -5.82
C THR A 106 -9.70 17.73 -5.31
N LEU A 107 -8.98 18.39 -6.21
CA LEU A 107 -7.72 19.07 -5.93
C LEU A 107 -7.88 20.60 -5.96
N LYS A 108 -7.01 21.32 -5.26
CA LYS A 108 -6.92 22.82 -5.33
C LYS A 108 -6.59 23.31 -6.75
N ALA A 109 -5.74 22.55 -7.45
CA ALA A 109 -5.26 22.81 -8.80
C ALA A 109 -4.85 21.50 -9.46
N PRO A 110 -4.71 21.43 -10.81
CA PRO A 110 -4.21 20.23 -11.47
C PRO A 110 -2.84 19.83 -10.93
N ASN A 111 -2.72 18.59 -10.46
CA ASN A 111 -1.46 18.02 -9.98
C ASN A 111 -1.20 16.70 -10.70
N VAL A 112 -0.23 16.68 -11.61
CA VAL A 112 0.11 15.49 -12.42
C VAL A 112 0.72 14.39 -11.56
N ALA A 113 1.43 14.75 -10.48
CA ALA A 113 2.06 13.80 -9.57
C ALA A 113 1.04 13.07 -8.67
N MET A 114 -0.22 13.51 -8.63
CA MET A 114 -1.23 12.87 -7.78
C MET A 114 -1.39 11.37 -8.10
N LEU A 115 -1.32 10.97 -9.37
CA LEU A 115 -1.41 9.57 -9.74
C LEU A 115 -0.22 8.73 -9.23
N ASP A 116 0.97 9.32 -9.13
CA ASP A 116 2.13 8.69 -8.50
C ASP A 116 1.92 8.54 -6.99
N TYR A 117 1.39 9.56 -6.32
CA TYR A 117 1.10 9.52 -4.89
C TYR A 117 0.02 8.49 -4.54
N LEU A 118 -0.93 8.22 -5.45
CA LEU A 118 -1.99 7.22 -5.26
C LEU A 118 -1.53 5.77 -5.47
N THR A 119 -0.23 5.54 -5.67
CA THR A 119 0.39 4.20 -5.53
C THR A 119 0.55 3.78 -4.06
N VAL A 120 0.31 4.68 -3.11
CA VAL A 120 0.33 4.36 -1.68
C VAL A 120 -0.63 3.21 -1.36
N GLY A 121 -0.18 2.27 -0.53
CA GLY A 121 -0.99 1.15 -0.11
C GLY A 121 -2.23 1.58 0.68
N ILE A 122 -3.38 1.03 0.32
CA ILE A 122 -4.64 1.31 1.00
C ILE A 122 -4.72 0.50 2.31
N LEU A 123 -5.28 1.12 3.36
CA LEU A 123 -5.47 0.55 4.69
C LEU A 123 -6.87 -0.03 4.88
N PRO A 124 -7.02 -1.16 5.60
CA PRO A 124 -8.32 -1.76 5.91
C PRO A 124 -9.07 -0.95 6.97
N ARG A 125 -10.07 -0.17 6.54
CA ARG A 125 -10.89 0.64 7.44
C ARG A 125 -11.54 -0.20 8.54
N HIS A 126 -12.04 -1.41 8.21
CA HIS A 126 -12.71 -2.30 9.15
C HIS A 126 -11.84 -2.73 10.34
N LEU A 127 -10.52 -2.72 10.18
CA LEU A 127 -9.58 -3.05 11.25
C LEU A 127 -9.09 -1.83 12.02
N LEU A 128 -9.08 -0.64 11.40
CA LEU A 128 -8.35 0.52 11.91
C LEU A 128 -9.22 1.73 12.29
N GLU A 129 -10.49 1.76 11.88
CA GLU A 129 -11.39 2.86 12.21
C GLU A 129 -11.53 3.04 13.73
N GLY A 130 -11.28 4.26 14.20
CA GLY A 130 -11.34 4.62 15.63
C GLY A 130 -10.15 4.16 16.46
N LYS A 131 -9.09 3.66 15.85
CA LYS A 131 -7.86 3.26 16.53
C LYS A 131 -6.76 4.30 16.40
N ASP A 132 -5.79 4.24 17.30
CA ASP A 132 -4.54 5.00 17.20
C ASP A 132 -3.60 4.29 16.19
N LEU A 133 -3.48 4.84 14.99
CA LEU A 133 -2.68 4.24 13.91
C LEU A 133 -1.19 4.17 14.23
N ILE A 134 -0.67 5.02 15.13
CA ILE A 134 0.77 5.03 15.47
C ILE A 134 1.13 3.82 16.33
N THR A 135 0.25 3.45 17.26
CA THR A 135 0.55 2.43 18.28
C THR A 135 -0.18 1.12 18.07
N ASP A 136 -1.11 1.03 17.11
CA ASP A 136 -1.89 -0.19 16.90
C ASP A 136 -1.02 -1.38 16.48
N SER A 137 -1.39 -2.56 16.96
CA SER A 137 -0.74 -3.84 16.65
C SER A 137 -0.80 -4.21 15.17
N PHE A 138 -1.66 -3.58 14.38
CA PHE A 138 -1.69 -3.67 12.93
C PHE A 138 -0.31 -3.42 12.32
N ASN A 139 0.45 -2.48 12.86
CA ASN A 139 1.77 -2.12 12.37
C ASN A 139 2.80 -3.27 12.41
N GLN A 140 2.54 -4.32 13.22
CA GLN A 140 3.33 -5.55 13.25
C GLN A 140 2.61 -6.75 12.64
N ASN A 141 1.30 -6.62 12.37
CA ASN A 141 0.49 -7.67 11.78
C ASN A 141 -0.40 -7.07 10.66
N PRO A 142 0.22 -6.50 9.60
CA PRO A 142 -0.52 -5.82 8.55
C PRO A 142 -1.39 -6.79 7.74
N VAL A 143 -2.58 -6.31 7.41
CA VAL A 143 -3.53 -6.93 6.50
C VAL A 143 -3.67 -6.02 5.29
N GLY A 144 -3.34 -6.51 4.12
CA GLY A 144 -3.37 -5.76 2.86
C GLY A 144 -4.22 -6.43 1.79
N THR A 145 -4.12 -5.90 0.58
CA THR A 145 -4.74 -6.45 -0.63
C THR A 145 -3.70 -6.94 -1.64
N GLY A 146 -2.44 -6.93 -1.26
CA GLY A 146 -1.30 -7.21 -2.13
C GLY A 146 -1.08 -8.69 -2.42
N PRO A 147 -0.06 -8.97 -3.26
CA PRO A 147 0.27 -10.32 -3.71
C PRO A 147 0.80 -11.25 -2.61
N TYR A 148 1.27 -10.70 -1.48
CA TYR A 148 1.81 -11.48 -0.37
C TYR A 148 1.20 -11.09 0.96
N LYS A 149 1.05 -12.07 1.86
CA LYS A 149 0.57 -11.95 3.24
C LYS A 149 1.72 -12.08 4.22
N LEU A 150 1.76 -11.27 5.27
CA LEU A 150 2.70 -11.46 6.37
C LEU A 150 2.31 -12.72 7.16
N THR A 151 3.26 -13.63 7.35
CA THR A 151 3.04 -14.87 8.12
C THR A 151 3.93 -14.99 9.35
N ALA A 152 5.09 -14.34 9.36
CA ALA A 152 5.94 -14.26 10.53
C ALA A 152 6.81 -13.00 10.52
N TRP A 153 7.04 -12.45 11.70
CA TRP A 153 7.96 -11.34 11.89
C TRP A 153 8.80 -11.56 13.14
N ASP A 154 10.07 -11.87 12.93
CA ASP A 154 11.07 -12.01 13.97
C ASP A 154 11.86 -10.70 14.03
N GLN A 155 11.51 -9.84 14.99
CA GLN A 155 12.04 -8.48 15.05
C GLN A 155 13.56 -8.47 15.12
N GLY A 156 14.19 -7.70 14.23
CA GLY A 156 15.64 -7.62 14.10
C GLY A 156 16.31 -8.80 13.39
N GLN A 157 15.55 -9.82 12.97
CA GLN A 157 16.07 -11.01 12.30
C GLN A 157 15.47 -11.20 10.90
N SER A 158 14.14 -11.37 10.81
CA SER A 158 13.50 -11.65 9.52
C SER A 158 12.03 -11.29 9.47
N ILE A 159 11.54 -11.04 8.24
CA ILE A 159 10.14 -10.93 7.91
C ILE A 159 9.82 -11.99 6.86
N THR A 160 8.80 -12.80 7.10
CA THR A 160 8.36 -13.85 6.18
C THR A 160 7.01 -13.51 5.60
N LEU A 161 6.96 -13.52 4.28
CA LEU A 161 5.74 -13.33 3.50
C LEU A 161 5.43 -14.61 2.74
N GLU A 162 4.15 -14.98 2.66
CA GLU A 162 3.65 -16.07 1.83
C GLU A 162 2.71 -15.52 0.75
N LYS A 163 2.67 -16.17 -0.41
CA LYS A 163 1.83 -15.71 -1.52
C LYS A 163 0.35 -15.66 -1.13
N ASN A 164 -0.35 -14.69 -1.68
CA ASN A 164 -1.79 -14.61 -1.63
C ASN A 164 -2.38 -15.30 -2.87
N PRO A 165 -2.98 -16.51 -2.75
CA PRO A 165 -3.54 -17.21 -3.91
C PRO A 165 -4.75 -16.48 -4.51
N ASP A 166 -5.44 -15.65 -3.70
CA ASP A 166 -6.62 -14.89 -4.09
C ASP A 166 -6.28 -13.47 -4.58
N TYR A 167 -5.01 -13.21 -4.90
CA TYR A 167 -4.60 -11.89 -5.38
C TYR A 167 -5.27 -11.55 -6.71
N TYR A 168 -5.92 -10.39 -6.80
CA TYR A 168 -6.67 -9.95 -7.97
C TYR A 168 -5.82 -9.82 -9.25
N GLY A 169 -4.50 -9.65 -9.13
CA GLY A 169 -3.55 -9.61 -10.24
C GLY A 169 -3.08 -11.00 -10.70
N GLY A 170 -3.62 -12.06 -10.12
CA GLY A 170 -3.23 -13.45 -10.35
C GLY A 170 -2.27 -13.99 -9.29
N GLU A 171 -2.28 -15.29 -9.08
CA GLU A 171 -1.47 -15.97 -8.07
C GLU A 171 0.03 -15.76 -8.32
N PRO A 172 0.81 -15.27 -7.32
CA PRO A 172 2.25 -15.11 -7.44
C PRO A 172 2.98 -16.42 -7.70
N ASN A 173 4.05 -16.39 -8.52
CA ASN A 173 4.85 -17.56 -8.86
C ASN A 173 5.80 -18.01 -7.73
N ILE A 174 6.17 -17.10 -6.82
CA ILE A 174 7.06 -17.37 -5.70
C ILE A 174 6.20 -17.66 -4.47
N ASP A 175 6.34 -18.84 -3.88
CA ASP A 175 5.50 -19.24 -2.75
C ASP A 175 5.78 -18.46 -1.49
N LYS A 176 7.06 -18.10 -1.25
CA LYS A 176 7.51 -17.46 -0.02
C LYS A 176 8.67 -16.51 -0.26
N ILE A 177 8.63 -15.36 0.40
CA ILE A 177 9.70 -14.35 0.43
C ILE A 177 10.14 -14.17 1.88
N ILE A 178 11.46 -14.23 2.13
CA ILE A 178 12.02 -14.01 3.45
C ILE A 178 12.99 -12.82 3.38
N PHE A 179 12.63 -11.73 4.04
CA PHE A 179 13.52 -10.59 4.26
C PHE A 179 14.40 -10.88 5.46
N LYS A 180 15.66 -11.22 5.23
CA LYS A 180 16.65 -11.47 6.27
C LYS A 180 17.40 -10.18 6.60
N ILE A 181 17.42 -9.78 7.86
CA ILE A 181 18.10 -8.57 8.30
C ILE A 181 19.57 -8.90 8.60
N VAL A 182 20.46 -8.51 7.68
CA VAL A 182 21.93 -8.71 7.80
C VAL A 182 22.60 -7.34 7.78
N VAL A 183 23.00 -6.86 8.95
CA VAL A 183 23.55 -5.50 9.12
C VAL A 183 24.95 -5.35 8.53
N ASP A 184 25.78 -6.39 8.63
CA ASP A 184 27.17 -6.35 8.13
C ASP A 184 27.23 -6.64 6.63
N GLU A 185 27.73 -5.68 5.85
CA GLU A 185 27.82 -5.75 4.39
C GLU A 185 28.70 -6.91 3.88
N LYS A 186 29.80 -7.22 4.59
CA LYS A 186 30.68 -8.31 4.17
C LYS A 186 29.99 -9.65 4.39
N THR A 187 29.30 -9.81 5.50
CA THR A 187 28.49 -11.01 5.78
C THR A 187 27.41 -11.17 4.74
N ARG A 188 26.71 -10.08 4.37
CA ARG A 188 25.67 -10.08 3.34
C ARG A 188 26.22 -10.51 1.98
N ALA A 189 27.38 -9.96 1.58
CA ALA A 189 28.07 -10.36 0.34
C ALA A 189 28.50 -11.84 0.33
N LEU A 190 28.99 -12.34 1.45
CA LEU A 190 29.37 -13.76 1.57
C LEU A 190 28.15 -14.69 1.52
N GLN A 191 27.03 -14.30 2.15
CA GLN A 191 25.81 -15.08 2.11
C GLN A 191 25.20 -15.11 0.69
N LEU A 192 25.29 -14.03 -0.07
CA LEU A 192 24.90 -14.03 -1.48
C LEU A 192 25.81 -14.94 -2.32
N GLN A 193 27.13 -14.92 -2.09
CA GLN A 193 28.06 -15.80 -2.79
C GLN A 193 27.90 -17.28 -2.44
N SER A 194 27.52 -17.60 -1.20
CA SER A 194 27.25 -18.97 -0.76
C SER A 194 25.88 -19.51 -1.17
N GLY A 195 25.00 -18.66 -1.67
CA GLY A 195 23.62 -19.02 -1.99
C GLY A 195 22.70 -19.10 -0.76
N GLU A 196 23.10 -18.51 0.38
CA GLU A 196 22.21 -18.33 1.54
C GLU A 196 21.24 -17.16 1.35
N LEU A 197 21.52 -16.25 0.44
CA LEU A 197 20.66 -15.19 -0.03
C LEU A 197 20.53 -15.26 -1.56
N ASP A 198 19.34 -15.06 -2.06
CA ASP A 198 19.05 -14.99 -3.50
C ASP A 198 19.25 -13.57 -4.05
N LEU A 199 19.02 -12.57 -3.19
CA LEU A 199 19.14 -11.13 -3.49
C LEU A 199 19.75 -10.40 -2.30
N ALA A 200 20.54 -9.37 -2.55
CA ALA A 200 21.05 -8.44 -1.53
C ALA A 200 20.99 -7.00 -2.06
N GLN A 201 20.58 -6.09 -1.21
CA GLN A 201 20.59 -4.63 -1.42
C GLN A 201 21.68 -3.98 -0.55
#